data_b727ecd984bf36586944cfac691dfffb
#
_entry.id   b727ecd984bf36586944cfac691dfffb
#
_cell.length_a   1.000
_cell.length_b   1.000
_cell.length_c   1.000
_cell.angle_alpha   90.00
_cell.angle_beta   90.00
_cell.angle_gamma   90.00
#
_symmetry.space_group_name_H-M   'P 1'
#
loop_
_entity.id
_entity.type
_entity.pdbx_description
1 polymer ?
#
loop_
_entity_poly.entity_id
_entity_poly.type
_entity_poly.pdbx_seq_one_letter_code
_entity_poly.pdbx_strand_id
1 'polypeptide(L)'
;MDRPTERVALIEVLDRDGQVLRTVDVPAWPISLGRSLSNLVVLDDPHVAAHHAQLERAADGTVLLRVGDTLNGVRVGRQRLGAGSQAALQGGLDTFSLGHSRIRLRLAETPLAPEQALTTADTPLAVLAGLMLALVLMAMAEHWVSTDPGGEWTQWLGVMLGLPLALAGWCLIWALASKLFRHGFDFRGHMATVLKVLVPVQVAELLLPQVAASLDWPVLWQSVHLMAPLALAVLVWQHGQRVLPSRSRMVSLTVGALTLAGVGVTAVMQHQRTESLKQAPYMSTLPLPALRWHASVPAEQLMSEASSLEEGLKARVAKAQSDEDTNDDPEEE
;
A
#
# COMPACT_ATOMS: atom_id res chain seq x y z
N MET A 1 -0.76 -41.65 30.75
CA MET A 1 -0.50 -41.10 29.41
C MET A 1 -1.75 -41.37 28.59
N ASP A 2 -2.72 -40.42 28.57
CA ASP A 2 -3.92 -40.55 27.75
C ASP A 2 -3.52 -40.60 26.28
N ARG A 3 -4.01 -41.65 25.57
CA ARG A 3 -3.90 -41.73 24.12
C ARG A 3 -4.62 -40.48 23.56
N PRO A 4 -4.02 -39.75 22.63
CA PRO A 4 -4.71 -38.63 21.98
C PRO A 4 -5.99 -39.22 21.38
N THR A 5 -7.14 -38.67 21.77
CA THR A 5 -8.45 -39.04 21.21
C THR A 5 -8.34 -38.85 19.70
N GLU A 6 -8.57 -39.92 18.95
CA GLU A 6 -8.48 -39.93 17.49
C GLU A 6 -9.48 -38.89 16.95
N ARG A 7 -9.01 -37.79 16.37
CA ARG A 7 -9.85 -36.70 15.87
C ARG A 7 -10.36 -37.10 14.49
N VAL A 8 -11.65 -37.17 14.33
CA VAL A 8 -12.25 -37.51 13.01
C VAL A 8 -12.40 -36.30 12.10
N ALA A 9 -12.50 -35.10 12.68
CA ALA A 9 -12.60 -33.84 11.95
C ALA A 9 -12.18 -32.67 12.84
N LEU A 10 -12.01 -31.49 12.21
CA LEU A 10 -11.79 -30.19 12.84
C LEU A 10 -12.83 -29.22 12.31
N ILE A 11 -13.51 -28.52 13.20
CA ILE A 11 -14.38 -27.40 12.85
C ILE A 11 -13.59 -26.10 13.09
N GLU A 12 -13.48 -25.30 12.06
CA GLU A 12 -12.84 -23.99 12.10
C GLU A 12 -13.92 -22.91 11.99
N VAL A 13 -14.01 -22.04 12.98
CA VAL A 13 -14.85 -20.84 12.94
C VAL A 13 -13.99 -19.71 12.34
N LEU A 14 -14.48 -19.10 11.27
CA LEU A 14 -13.74 -18.13 10.49
C LEU A 14 -14.29 -16.72 10.73
N ASP A 15 -13.40 -15.73 10.62
CA ASP A 15 -13.77 -14.32 10.52
C ASP A 15 -14.26 -13.96 9.10
N ARG A 16 -14.55 -12.65 8.89
CA ARG A 16 -15.02 -12.13 7.58
C ARG A 16 -13.94 -12.26 6.49
N ASP A 17 -12.69 -12.25 6.87
CA ASP A 17 -11.54 -12.33 5.96
C ASP A 17 -11.09 -13.80 5.74
N GLY A 18 -11.80 -14.77 6.36
CA GLY A 18 -11.52 -16.19 6.22
C GLY A 18 -10.39 -16.70 7.12
N GLN A 19 -9.94 -15.88 8.08
CA GLN A 19 -8.96 -16.30 9.08
C GLN A 19 -9.65 -17.13 10.17
N VAL A 20 -8.92 -18.09 10.72
CA VAL A 20 -9.43 -18.95 11.76
C VAL A 20 -9.47 -18.19 13.10
N LEU A 21 -10.67 -17.95 13.62
CA LEU A 21 -10.88 -17.35 14.94
C LEU A 21 -10.75 -18.40 16.05
N ARG A 22 -11.32 -19.57 15.81
CA ARG A 22 -11.38 -20.66 16.78
C ARG A 22 -11.46 -22.00 16.06
N THR A 23 -10.88 -23.01 16.66
CA THR A 23 -11.02 -24.41 16.24
C THR A 23 -11.74 -25.23 17.31
N VAL A 24 -12.52 -26.19 16.89
CA VAL A 24 -13.18 -27.16 17.74
C VAL A 24 -12.82 -28.55 17.26
N ASP A 25 -12.20 -29.34 18.14
CA ASP A 25 -11.86 -30.72 17.86
C ASP A 25 -13.11 -31.60 17.85
N VAL A 26 -13.24 -32.48 16.88
CA VAL A 26 -14.36 -33.40 16.73
C VAL A 26 -13.90 -34.82 17.00
N PRO A 27 -14.29 -35.40 18.13
CA PRO A 27 -13.91 -36.77 18.48
C PRO A 27 -14.78 -37.83 17.77
N ALA A 28 -16.03 -37.51 17.44
CA ALA A 28 -16.97 -38.45 16.85
C ALA A 28 -18.09 -37.73 16.08
N TRP A 29 -18.75 -38.47 15.21
CA TRP A 29 -19.99 -38.08 14.52
C TRP A 29 -21.21 -38.53 15.35
N PRO A 30 -22.37 -37.85 15.29
CA PRO A 30 -22.63 -36.59 14.53
C PRO A 30 -22.12 -35.33 15.24
N ILE A 31 -21.92 -34.23 14.48
CA ILE A 31 -21.49 -32.94 15.00
C ILE A 31 -22.70 -32.01 15.09
N SER A 32 -23.06 -31.58 16.28
CA SER A 32 -24.14 -30.58 16.48
C SER A 32 -23.59 -29.17 16.55
N LEU A 33 -24.27 -28.23 15.86
CA LEU A 33 -23.92 -26.80 15.79
C LEU A 33 -25.13 -25.96 16.23
N GLY A 34 -24.92 -24.99 17.09
CA GLY A 34 -25.98 -24.11 17.54
C GLY A 34 -25.55 -23.22 18.70
N ARG A 35 -26.49 -22.42 19.20
CA ARG A 35 -26.23 -21.49 20.31
C ARG A 35 -26.34 -22.15 21.69
N SER A 36 -27.07 -23.30 21.83
CA SER A 36 -27.14 -24.00 23.09
C SER A 36 -25.80 -24.62 23.47
N LEU A 37 -25.47 -24.59 24.75
CA LEU A 37 -24.28 -25.23 25.31
C LEU A 37 -24.27 -26.77 25.19
N SER A 38 -25.42 -27.38 24.85
CA SER A 38 -25.53 -28.83 24.58
C SER A 38 -24.96 -29.23 23.21
N ASN A 39 -24.63 -28.25 22.33
CA ASN A 39 -23.99 -28.55 21.04
C ASN A 39 -22.50 -28.78 21.21
N LEU A 40 -21.91 -29.60 20.33
CA LEU A 40 -20.46 -29.74 20.25
C LEU A 40 -19.79 -28.46 19.82
N VAL A 41 -20.39 -27.78 18.84
CA VAL A 41 -19.92 -26.47 18.35
C VAL A 41 -20.89 -25.40 18.81
N VAL A 42 -20.54 -24.69 19.87
CA VAL A 42 -21.34 -23.61 20.40
C VAL A 42 -20.97 -22.32 19.67
N LEU A 43 -21.97 -21.65 19.08
CA LEU A 43 -21.81 -20.39 18.33
C LEU A 43 -22.56 -19.27 19.06
N ASP A 44 -21.82 -18.28 19.54
CA ASP A 44 -22.39 -17.09 20.19
C ASP A 44 -22.81 -16.05 19.14
N ASP A 45 -23.87 -16.37 18.39
CA ASP A 45 -24.43 -15.52 17.34
C ASP A 45 -25.96 -15.47 17.54
N PRO A 46 -26.58 -14.28 17.74
CA PRO A 46 -28.02 -14.16 17.98
C PRO A 46 -28.88 -14.64 16.79
N HIS A 47 -28.30 -14.78 15.60
CA HIS A 47 -28.98 -15.29 14.40
C HIS A 47 -28.87 -16.81 14.25
N VAL A 48 -28.22 -17.50 15.19
CA VAL A 48 -28.11 -18.95 15.24
C VAL A 48 -29.14 -19.52 16.21
N ALA A 49 -29.93 -20.52 15.79
CA ALA A 49 -30.88 -21.23 16.65
C ALA A 49 -30.17 -22.06 17.74
N ALA A 50 -30.88 -22.42 18.81
CA ALA A 50 -30.34 -23.22 19.89
C ALA A 50 -29.71 -24.53 19.35
N HIS A 51 -30.40 -25.24 18.46
CA HIS A 51 -29.92 -26.41 17.70
C HIS A 51 -30.12 -26.09 16.22
N HIS A 52 -29.10 -25.53 15.57
CA HIS A 52 -29.24 -24.92 14.24
C HIS A 52 -29.00 -25.91 13.11
N ALA A 53 -27.95 -26.72 13.24
CA ALA A 53 -27.59 -27.71 12.23
C ALA A 53 -26.83 -28.88 12.82
N GLN A 54 -26.78 -29.96 12.08
CA GLN A 54 -26.05 -31.20 12.42
C GLN A 54 -25.28 -31.67 11.19
N LEU A 55 -24.03 -32.08 11.39
CA LEU A 55 -23.26 -32.77 10.38
C LEU A 55 -23.21 -34.24 10.70
N GLU A 56 -23.52 -35.09 9.74
CA GLU A 56 -23.48 -36.53 9.81
C GLU A 56 -22.56 -37.10 8.73
N ARG A 57 -21.91 -38.19 9.02
CA ARG A 57 -21.11 -38.91 8.02
C ARG A 57 -21.89 -40.13 7.54
N ALA A 58 -22.19 -40.19 6.27
CA ALA A 58 -22.86 -41.34 5.65
C ALA A 58 -21.86 -42.50 5.49
N ALA A 59 -22.40 -43.70 5.23
CA ALA A 59 -21.61 -44.92 5.10
C ALA A 59 -20.62 -44.88 3.90
N ASP A 60 -20.90 -44.07 2.89
CA ASP A 60 -20.04 -43.83 1.72
C ASP A 60 -18.92 -42.78 1.99
N GLY A 61 -18.87 -42.25 3.22
CA GLY A 61 -17.91 -41.22 3.61
C GLY A 61 -18.36 -39.78 3.32
N THR A 62 -19.50 -39.58 2.66
CA THR A 62 -20.05 -38.25 2.38
C THR A 62 -20.50 -37.56 3.66
N VAL A 63 -20.21 -36.26 3.81
CA VAL A 63 -20.72 -35.49 4.94
C VAL A 63 -22.04 -34.82 4.54
N LEU A 64 -23.09 -35.09 5.32
CA LEU A 64 -24.42 -34.52 5.17
C LEU A 64 -24.61 -33.41 6.20
N LEU A 65 -24.96 -32.23 5.74
CA LEU A 65 -25.39 -31.10 6.56
C LEU A 65 -26.91 -31.13 6.65
N ARG A 66 -27.47 -31.36 7.83
CA ARG A 66 -28.90 -31.25 8.12
C ARG A 66 -29.20 -29.96 8.84
N VAL A 67 -30.16 -29.21 8.33
CA VAL A 67 -30.62 -27.96 8.93
C VAL A 67 -31.76 -28.24 9.88
N GLY A 68 -31.59 -27.83 11.14
CA GLY A 68 -32.62 -27.94 12.18
C GLY A 68 -33.76 -26.96 12.02
N ASP A 69 -34.55 -26.79 13.08
CA ASP A 69 -35.61 -25.77 13.13
C ASP A 69 -34.97 -24.40 13.38
N THR A 70 -34.91 -23.57 12.33
CA THR A 70 -34.24 -22.28 12.31
C THR A 70 -34.93 -21.30 11.38
N LEU A 71 -35.01 -20.02 11.79
CA LEU A 71 -35.55 -18.93 10.98
C LEU A 71 -34.59 -18.54 9.84
N ASN A 72 -33.28 -18.65 10.08
CA ASN A 72 -32.27 -18.10 9.18
C ASN A 72 -31.70 -19.12 8.19
N GLY A 73 -31.85 -20.43 8.46
CA GLY A 73 -31.28 -21.48 7.65
C GLY A 73 -29.75 -21.46 7.59
N VAL A 74 -29.19 -22.26 6.70
CA VAL A 74 -27.73 -22.38 6.46
C VAL A 74 -27.42 -21.98 5.03
N ARG A 75 -26.34 -21.26 4.81
CA ARG A 75 -25.83 -20.93 3.48
C ARG A 75 -24.62 -21.80 3.15
N VAL A 76 -24.70 -22.55 2.06
CA VAL A 76 -23.59 -23.34 1.50
C VAL A 76 -23.25 -22.76 0.14
N GLY A 77 -22.11 -22.13 0.00
CA GLY A 77 -21.75 -21.39 -1.20
C GLY A 77 -22.77 -20.30 -1.54
N ARG A 78 -23.45 -20.45 -2.69
CA ARG A 78 -24.52 -19.53 -3.14
C ARG A 78 -25.93 -19.97 -2.74
N GLN A 79 -26.09 -21.20 -2.27
CA GLN A 79 -27.39 -21.77 -1.95
C GLN A 79 -27.74 -21.51 -0.47
N ARG A 80 -29.01 -21.16 -0.21
CA ARG A 80 -29.57 -21.09 1.14
C ARG A 80 -30.47 -22.30 1.38
N LEU A 81 -30.21 -23.03 2.44
CA LEU A 81 -30.96 -24.18 2.90
C LEU A 81 -31.90 -23.74 4.03
N GLY A 82 -33.20 -23.97 3.87
CA GLY A 82 -34.20 -23.69 4.92
C GLY A 82 -34.25 -24.78 5.99
N ALA A 83 -35.11 -24.57 7.01
CA ALA A 83 -35.36 -25.51 8.03
C ALA A 83 -35.77 -26.91 7.47
N GLY A 84 -35.27 -28.00 8.04
CA GLY A 84 -35.53 -29.38 7.62
C GLY A 84 -34.82 -29.80 6.32
N SER A 85 -34.10 -28.90 5.64
CA SER A 85 -33.34 -29.25 4.45
C SER A 85 -32.04 -29.97 4.76
N GLN A 86 -31.53 -30.72 3.78
CA GLN A 86 -30.21 -31.33 3.85
C GLN A 86 -29.40 -31.10 2.58
N ALA A 87 -28.07 -31.06 2.70
CA ALA A 87 -27.16 -30.97 1.59
C ALA A 87 -25.91 -31.81 1.85
N ALA A 88 -25.35 -32.40 0.80
CA ALA A 88 -24.05 -33.04 0.86
C ALA A 88 -22.94 -31.97 0.76
N LEU A 89 -21.97 -32.05 1.66
CA LEU A 89 -20.76 -31.27 1.59
C LEU A 89 -19.72 -32.03 0.76
N GLN A 90 -19.16 -31.36 -0.24
CA GLN A 90 -18.16 -31.98 -1.14
C GLN A 90 -16.78 -31.91 -0.49
N GLY A 91 -16.53 -32.78 0.45
CA GLY A 91 -15.27 -33.15 1.09
C GLY A 91 -14.14 -32.13 1.19
N GLY A 92 -13.77 -31.87 2.42
CA GLY A 92 -12.41 -31.43 2.79
C GLY A 92 -12.20 -29.96 3.09
N LEU A 93 -12.87 -29.01 2.46
CA LEU A 93 -12.70 -27.57 2.72
C LEU A 93 -13.99 -26.77 2.49
N ASP A 94 -15.15 -27.42 2.63
CA ASP A 94 -16.43 -26.75 2.43
C ASP A 94 -16.68 -25.72 3.53
N THR A 95 -16.97 -24.51 3.08
CA THR A 95 -17.32 -23.40 3.96
C THR A 95 -18.82 -23.16 3.87
N PHE A 96 -19.48 -23.15 5.02
CA PHE A 96 -20.90 -22.81 5.14
C PHE A 96 -21.11 -21.76 6.24
N SER A 97 -22.27 -21.10 6.25
CA SER A 97 -22.54 -20.04 7.21
C SER A 97 -23.85 -20.26 7.93
N LEU A 98 -23.83 -20.08 9.26
CA LEU A 98 -24.99 -20.04 10.15
C LEU A 98 -25.07 -18.63 10.75
N GLY A 99 -26.14 -17.89 10.44
CA GLY A 99 -26.20 -16.48 10.80
C GLY A 99 -24.98 -15.71 10.20
N HIS A 100 -24.22 -15.03 11.03
CA HIS A 100 -22.99 -14.33 10.67
C HIS A 100 -21.72 -15.22 10.83
N SER A 101 -21.86 -16.37 11.46
CA SER A 101 -20.74 -17.28 11.72
C SER A 101 -20.40 -18.09 10.48
N ARG A 102 -19.15 -18.01 10.00
CA ARG A 102 -18.63 -18.84 8.92
C ARG A 102 -17.89 -20.03 9.49
N ILE A 103 -18.23 -21.21 9.00
CA ILE A 103 -17.69 -22.48 9.47
C ILE A 103 -17.00 -23.17 8.31
N ARG A 104 -15.82 -23.73 8.58
CA ARG A 104 -15.13 -24.62 7.65
C ARG A 104 -14.93 -25.97 8.33
N LEU A 105 -15.39 -27.01 7.65
CA LEU A 105 -15.14 -28.39 8.05
C LEU A 105 -13.84 -28.84 7.42
N ARG A 106 -12.99 -29.45 8.21
CA ARG A 106 -11.77 -30.11 7.78
C ARG A 106 -11.77 -31.53 8.27
N LEU A 107 -11.76 -32.51 7.35
CA LEU A 107 -11.70 -33.92 7.65
C LEU A 107 -10.26 -34.36 7.88
N ALA A 108 -10.07 -35.46 8.62
CA ALA A 108 -8.74 -36.01 8.86
C ALA A 108 -8.02 -36.44 7.55
N GLU A 109 -8.79 -36.85 6.55
CA GLU A 109 -8.30 -37.27 5.25
C GLU A 109 -7.99 -36.10 4.28
N THR A 110 -8.35 -34.87 4.67
CA THR A 110 -8.14 -33.70 3.80
C THR A 110 -6.66 -33.45 3.60
N PRO A 111 -6.17 -33.39 2.35
CA PRO A 111 -4.77 -33.10 2.08
C PRO A 111 -4.38 -31.73 2.65
N LEU A 112 -3.27 -31.68 3.38
CA LEU A 112 -2.71 -30.44 3.87
C LEU A 112 -2.02 -29.69 2.72
N ALA A 113 -2.18 -28.37 2.69
CA ALA A 113 -1.35 -27.55 1.84
C ALA A 113 0.13 -27.75 2.21
N PRO A 114 1.04 -27.72 1.23
CA PRO A 114 2.47 -27.83 1.52
C PRO A 114 2.91 -26.73 2.48
N GLU A 115 3.86 -27.08 3.36
CA GLU A 115 4.47 -26.15 4.28
C GLU A 115 5.08 -24.97 3.50
N GLN A 116 4.81 -23.77 3.95
CA GLN A 116 5.44 -22.57 3.42
C GLN A 116 6.63 -22.19 4.30
N ALA A 117 7.76 -21.92 3.66
CA ALA A 117 8.93 -21.45 4.39
C ALA A 117 8.60 -20.13 5.11
N LEU A 118 8.95 -20.05 6.38
CA LEU A 118 8.83 -18.83 7.14
C LEU A 118 9.83 -17.80 6.56
N THR A 119 9.33 -16.87 5.77
CA THR A 119 10.15 -15.77 5.25
C THR A 119 10.47 -14.78 6.37
N THR A 120 11.38 -15.14 7.26
CA THR A 120 11.95 -14.26 8.28
C THR A 120 13.11 -13.45 7.70
N ALA A 121 12.94 -12.87 6.51
CA ALA A 121 13.92 -11.95 5.98
C ALA A 121 13.75 -10.56 6.63
N ASP A 122 13.87 -10.52 7.95
CA ASP A 122 14.03 -9.26 8.65
C ASP A 122 15.34 -8.62 8.22
N THR A 123 15.26 -7.44 7.61
CA THR A 123 16.46 -6.68 7.27
C THR A 123 17.29 -6.46 8.54
N PRO A 124 18.58 -6.85 8.59
CA PRO A 124 19.39 -6.67 9.79
C PRO A 124 19.41 -5.22 10.27
N LEU A 125 19.42 -5.00 11.57
CA LEU A 125 19.41 -3.65 12.15
C LEU A 125 20.60 -2.82 11.66
N ALA A 126 21.78 -3.44 11.51
CA ALA A 126 22.95 -2.78 10.98
C ALA A 126 22.75 -2.24 9.55
N VAL A 127 22.03 -3.00 8.70
CA VAL A 127 21.69 -2.56 7.34
C VAL A 127 20.71 -1.37 7.39
N LEU A 128 19.70 -1.42 8.25
CA LEU A 128 18.76 -0.30 8.43
C LEU A 128 19.49 0.97 8.93
N ALA A 129 20.37 0.81 9.90
CA ALA A 129 21.18 1.92 10.41
C ALA A 129 22.10 2.49 9.32
N GLY A 130 22.73 1.63 8.52
CA GLY A 130 23.58 2.04 7.40
C GLY A 130 22.78 2.79 6.30
N LEU A 131 21.61 2.30 5.94
CA LEU A 131 20.73 2.97 4.97
C LEU A 131 20.20 4.31 5.50
N MET A 132 19.83 4.39 6.78
CA MET A 132 19.41 5.64 7.42
C MET A 132 20.57 6.66 7.44
N LEU A 133 21.76 6.21 7.83
CA LEU A 133 22.95 7.08 7.81
C LEU A 133 23.24 7.58 6.40
N ALA A 134 23.20 6.71 5.39
CA ALA A 134 23.39 7.10 3.99
C ALA A 134 22.37 8.14 3.54
N LEU A 135 21.08 7.94 3.88
CA LEU A 135 20.02 8.89 3.55
C LEU A 135 20.25 10.25 4.21
N VAL A 136 20.60 10.27 5.50
CA VAL A 136 20.89 11.52 6.22
C VAL A 136 22.12 12.22 5.63
N LEU A 137 23.20 11.49 5.32
CA LEU A 137 24.39 12.08 4.71
C LEU A 137 24.11 12.66 3.31
N MET A 138 23.30 12.00 2.50
CA MET A 138 22.89 12.53 1.20
C MET A 138 22.03 13.80 1.36
N ALA A 139 21.07 13.78 2.28
CA ALA A 139 20.25 14.97 2.57
C ALA A 139 21.08 16.14 3.14
N MET A 140 22.08 15.84 3.96
CA MET A 140 23.03 16.86 4.44
C MET A 140 23.87 17.44 3.30
N ALA A 141 24.37 16.61 2.39
CA ALA A 141 25.12 17.05 1.23
C ALA A 141 24.28 17.95 0.32
N GLU A 142 23.02 17.57 0.05
CA GLU A 142 22.09 18.38 -0.71
C GLU A 142 21.79 19.72 -0.01
N HIS A 143 21.54 19.68 1.30
CA HIS A 143 21.33 20.90 2.10
C HIS A 143 22.54 21.82 2.06
N TRP A 144 23.75 21.25 2.13
CA TRP A 144 25.00 22.03 2.04
C TRP A 144 25.17 22.73 0.70
N VAL A 145 24.85 22.05 -0.40
CA VAL A 145 24.96 22.63 -1.75
C VAL A 145 23.87 23.69 -1.99
N SER A 146 22.71 23.57 -1.36
CA SER A 146 21.57 24.47 -1.53
C SER A 146 21.54 25.64 -0.55
N THR A 147 22.41 25.67 0.44
CA THR A 147 22.44 26.71 1.49
C THR A 147 23.52 27.75 1.21
N ASP A 148 23.18 29.03 1.40
CA ASP A 148 24.13 30.14 1.24
C ASP A 148 25.26 30.09 2.28
N PRO A 149 26.48 30.54 1.92
CA PRO A 149 27.60 30.62 2.87
C PRO A 149 27.27 31.51 4.08
N GLY A 150 27.48 31.00 5.29
CA GLY A 150 27.23 31.73 6.55
C GLY A 150 25.91 31.41 7.22
N GLY A 151 25.18 30.39 6.75
CA GLY A 151 23.97 29.88 7.41
C GLY A 151 24.22 29.38 8.85
N GLU A 152 23.20 29.53 9.71
CA GLU A 152 23.29 29.09 11.11
C GLU A 152 23.37 27.56 11.23
N TRP A 153 24.19 27.07 12.16
CA TRP A 153 24.32 25.64 12.42
C TRP A 153 22.99 24.95 12.82
N THR A 154 22.04 25.72 13.35
CA THR A 154 20.71 25.24 13.73
C THR A 154 19.91 24.69 12.55
N GLN A 155 20.17 25.14 11.32
CA GLN A 155 19.52 24.62 10.10
C GLN A 155 19.84 23.14 9.85
N TRP A 156 21.04 22.70 10.29
CA TRP A 156 21.46 21.29 10.17
C TRP A 156 20.70 20.34 11.08
N LEU A 157 20.19 20.84 12.23
CA LEU A 157 19.41 20.03 13.15
C LEU A 157 18.13 19.48 12.52
N GLY A 158 17.50 20.26 11.63
CA GLY A 158 16.33 19.83 10.89
C GLY A 158 16.60 18.61 10.03
N VAL A 159 17.76 18.58 9.34
CA VAL A 159 18.14 17.43 8.51
C VAL A 159 18.60 16.26 9.37
N MET A 160 19.48 16.51 10.36
CA MET A 160 20.07 15.46 11.19
C MET A 160 19.05 14.73 12.08
N LEU A 161 18.09 15.45 12.65
CA LEU A 161 17.12 14.90 13.59
C LEU A 161 15.71 14.85 12.98
N GLY A 162 15.32 15.89 12.24
CA GLY A 162 13.98 16.00 11.70
C GLY A 162 13.67 14.89 10.69
N LEU A 163 14.58 14.60 9.76
CA LEU A 163 14.38 13.53 8.78
C LEU A 163 14.23 12.14 9.43
N PRO A 164 15.13 11.67 10.31
CA PRO A 164 14.95 10.38 10.99
C PRO A 164 13.68 10.32 11.85
N LEU A 165 13.33 11.40 12.56
CA LEU A 165 12.12 11.46 13.38
C LEU A 165 10.85 11.40 12.53
N ALA A 166 10.82 12.12 11.41
CA ALA A 166 9.69 12.08 10.47
C ALA A 166 9.49 10.68 9.90
N LEU A 167 10.58 10.01 9.48
CA LEU A 167 10.52 8.64 8.98
C LEU A 167 10.11 7.64 10.07
N ALA A 168 10.60 7.82 11.29
CA ALA A 168 10.18 7.01 12.43
C ALA A 168 8.69 7.19 12.74
N GLY A 169 8.20 8.42 12.74
CA GLY A 169 6.78 8.74 12.90
C GLY A 169 5.91 8.12 11.81
N TRP A 170 6.32 8.24 10.55
CA TRP A 170 5.66 7.59 9.41
C TRP A 170 5.58 6.06 9.59
N CYS A 171 6.70 5.43 9.92
CA CYS A 171 6.75 3.98 10.14
C CYS A 171 5.93 3.56 11.36
N LEU A 172 5.87 4.39 12.42
CA LEU A 172 5.07 4.13 13.61
C LEU A 172 3.57 4.10 13.27
N ILE A 173 3.08 5.05 12.47
CA ILE A 173 1.68 5.07 12.02
C ILE A 173 1.33 3.75 11.30
N TRP A 174 2.17 3.31 10.36
CA TRP A 174 1.95 2.08 9.63
C TRP A 174 2.09 0.82 10.50
N ALA A 175 3.02 0.82 11.47
CA ALA A 175 3.17 -0.28 12.42
C ALA A 175 1.96 -0.39 13.36
N LEU A 176 1.38 0.74 13.78
CA LEU A 176 0.13 0.77 14.54
C LEU A 176 -1.06 0.27 13.69
N ALA A 177 -1.14 0.68 12.42
CA ALA A 177 -2.12 0.13 11.48
C ALA A 177 -1.96 -1.40 11.33
N SER A 178 -0.73 -1.90 11.19
CA SER A 178 -0.46 -3.34 11.16
C SER A 178 -0.93 -4.04 12.44
N LYS A 179 -0.70 -3.44 13.60
CA LYS A 179 -1.20 -3.98 14.88
C LYS A 179 -2.73 -4.03 14.95
N LEU A 180 -3.40 -3.01 14.40
CA LEU A 180 -4.86 -2.94 14.39
C LEU A 180 -5.50 -3.98 13.47
N PHE A 181 -4.94 -4.18 12.26
CA PHE A 181 -5.53 -5.04 11.24
C PHE A 181 -4.98 -6.48 11.21
N ARG A 182 -3.77 -6.72 11.71
CA ARG A 182 -3.08 -8.01 11.66
C ARG A 182 -2.64 -8.57 13.01
N HIS A 183 -2.86 -7.86 14.12
CA HIS A 183 -2.42 -8.19 15.47
C HIS A 183 -0.89 -8.28 15.65
N GLY A 184 -0.10 -7.76 14.69
CA GLY A 184 1.36 -7.73 14.72
C GLY A 184 1.91 -6.32 14.55
N PHE A 185 2.88 -5.92 15.41
CA PHE A 185 3.56 -4.62 15.32
C PHE A 185 4.85 -4.78 14.51
N ASP A 186 4.86 -4.32 13.24
CA ASP A 186 5.97 -4.52 12.29
C ASP A 186 6.69 -3.21 11.96
N PHE A 187 7.23 -2.53 12.97
CA PHE A 187 7.98 -1.27 12.77
C PHE A 187 9.22 -1.46 11.89
N ARG A 188 9.98 -2.56 12.13
CA ARG A 188 11.22 -2.84 11.35
C ARG A 188 10.94 -3.10 9.88
N GLY A 189 9.88 -3.82 9.57
CA GLY A 189 9.48 -4.08 8.20
C GLY A 189 9.05 -2.81 7.47
N HIS A 190 8.32 -1.91 8.13
CA HIS A 190 7.95 -0.62 7.58
C HIS A 190 9.17 0.29 7.39
N MET A 191 10.09 0.33 8.34
CA MET A 191 11.35 1.08 8.21
C MET A 191 12.21 0.55 7.05
N ALA A 192 12.33 -0.77 6.92
CA ALA A 192 13.05 -1.38 5.79
C ALA A 192 12.42 -1.00 4.44
N THR A 193 11.08 -0.96 4.37
CA THR A 193 10.35 -0.55 3.17
C THR A 193 10.68 0.90 2.80
N VAL A 194 10.60 1.82 3.76
CA VAL A 194 10.90 3.24 3.55
C VAL A 194 12.33 3.43 3.06
N LEU A 195 13.30 2.87 3.75
CA LEU A 195 14.72 3.07 3.42
C LEU A 195 15.11 2.45 2.08
N LYS A 196 14.55 1.28 1.74
CA LYS A 196 14.79 0.62 0.43
C LYS A 196 14.18 1.37 -0.75
N VAL A 197 13.17 2.20 -0.52
CA VAL A 197 12.58 3.06 -1.55
C VAL A 197 13.27 4.42 -1.59
N LEU A 198 13.43 5.09 -0.44
CA LEU A 198 13.94 6.45 -0.42
C LEU A 198 15.43 6.55 -0.77
N VAL A 199 16.26 5.60 -0.35
CA VAL A 199 17.71 5.66 -0.66
C VAL A 199 17.97 5.61 -2.17
N PRO A 200 17.41 4.68 -2.96
CA PRO A 200 17.56 4.70 -4.42
C PRO A 200 16.95 5.95 -5.07
N VAL A 201 15.82 6.44 -4.58
CA VAL A 201 15.17 7.66 -5.09
C VAL A 201 16.09 8.86 -4.87
N GLN A 202 16.63 9.04 -3.66
CA GLN A 202 17.56 10.12 -3.34
C GLN A 202 18.83 10.06 -4.20
N VAL A 203 19.39 8.87 -4.41
CA VAL A 203 20.52 8.68 -5.32
C VAL A 203 20.15 9.08 -6.74
N ALA A 204 18.96 8.69 -7.21
CA ALA A 204 18.50 9.05 -8.55
C ALA A 204 18.23 10.55 -8.68
N GLU A 205 17.61 11.19 -7.69
CA GLU A 205 17.40 12.65 -7.66
C GLU A 205 18.73 13.42 -7.68
N LEU A 206 19.78 12.88 -7.08
CA LEU A 206 21.12 13.49 -7.12
C LEU A 206 21.81 13.28 -8.48
N LEU A 207 21.70 12.11 -9.09
CA LEU A 207 22.46 11.74 -10.29
C LEU A 207 21.74 12.09 -11.59
N LEU A 208 20.43 11.93 -11.68
CA LEU A 208 19.69 12.12 -12.94
C LEU A 208 19.80 13.54 -13.50
N PRO A 209 19.75 14.62 -12.71
CA PRO A 209 19.97 15.97 -13.22
C PRO A 209 21.37 16.13 -13.85
N GLN A 210 22.41 15.56 -13.26
CA GLN A 210 23.77 15.59 -13.78
C GLN A 210 23.87 14.83 -15.12
N VAL A 211 23.25 13.64 -15.19
CA VAL A 211 23.19 12.84 -16.41
C VAL A 211 22.40 13.57 -17.50
N ALA A 212 21.24 14.11 -17.16
CA ALA A 212 20.40 14.85 -18.08
C ALA A 212 21.12 16.07 -18.68
N ALA A 213 21.81 16.83 -17.84
CA ALA A 213 22.60 17.99 -18.27
C ALA A 213 23.83 17.57 -19.08
N SER A 214 24.51 16.46 -18.71
CA SER A 214 25.70 15.97 -19.40
C SER A 214 25.39 15.42 -20.80
N LEU A 215 24.18 14.90 -21.00
CA LEU A 215 23.72 14.33 -22.28
C LEU A 215 22.83 15.29 -23.08
N ASP A 216 22.57 16.49 -22.56
CA ASP A 216 21.58 17.42 -23.13
C ASP A 216 20.21 16.76 -23.38
N TRP A 217 19.72 16.06 -22.35
CA TRP A 217 18.48 15.30 -22.44
C TRP A 217 17.33 15.94 -21.63
N PRO A 218 16.59 16.91 -22.23
CA PRO A 218 15.60 17.71 -21.53
C PRO A 218 14.42 16.88 -20.97
N VAL A 219 14.05 15.78 -21.64
CA VAL A 219 12.95 14.91 -21.17
C VAL A 219 13.32 14.21 -19.86
N LEU A 220 14.58 13.77 -19.71
CA LEU A 220 15.06 13.18 -18.47
C LEU A 220 15.05 14.21 -17.34
N TRP A 221 15.50 15.43 -17.61
CA TRP A 221 15.47 16.54 -16.68
C TRP A 221 14.04 16.83 -16.20
N GLN A 222 13.08 16.91 -17.13
CA GLN A 222 11.68 17.17 -16.82
C GLN A 222 11.03 16.05 -15.99
N SER A 223 11.54 14.82 -16.08
CA SER A 223 10.97 13.68 -15.35
C SER A 223 11.40 13.58 -13.88
N VAL A 224 12.48 14.26 -13.48
CA VAL A 224 13.02 14.18 -12.10
C VAL A 224 11.99 14.61 -11.06
N HIS A 225 11.20 15.67 -11.32
CA HIS A 225 10.18 16.14 -10.38
C HIS A 225 9.03 15.15 -10.14
N LEU A 226 8.87 14.13 -10.97
CA LEU A 226 7.88 13.07 -10.78
C LEU A 226 8.36 11.97 -9.81
N MET A 227 9.65 11.95 -9.47
CA MET A 227 10.22 10.87 -8.65
C MET A 227 9.67 10.87 -7.23
N ALA A 228 9.60 12.02 -6.57
CA ALA A 228 9.07 12.13 -5.21
C ALA A 228 7.60 11.69 -5.10
N PRO A 229 6.65 12.17 -5.93
CA PRO A 229 5.26 11.69 -5.86
C PRO A 229 5.12 10.20 -6.23
N LEU A 230 5.91 9.69 -7.17
CA LEU A 230 5.90 8.26 -7.50
C LEU A 230 6.49 7.43 -6.35
N ALA A 231 7.58 7.87 -5.72
CA ALA A 231 8.13 7.23 -4.54
C ALA A 231 7.11 7.16 -3.40
N LEU A 232 6.37 8.25 -3.14
CA LEU A 232 5.30 8.28 -2.16
C LEU A 232 4.20 7.27 -2.50
N ALA A 233 3.78 7.20 -3.75
CA ALA A 233 2.78 6.22 -4.20
C ALA A 233 3.26 4.78 -3.99
N VAL A 234 4.52 4.48 -4.33
CA VAL A 234 5.15 3.17 -4.09
C VAL A 234 5.22 2.86 -2.60
N LEU A 235 5.58 3.83 -1.75
CA LEU A 235 5.62 3.65 -0.30
C LEU A 235 4.24 3.33 0.26
N VAL A 236 3.22 4.13 -0.07
CA VAL A 236 1.83 3.90 0.38
C VAL A 236 1.34 2.53 -0.09
N TRP A 237 1.62 2.17 -1.33
CA TRP A 237 1.27 0.86 -1.88
C TRP A 237 1.94 -0.29 -1.11
N GLN A 238 3.27 -0.25 -0.90
CA GLN A 238 4.00 -1.30 -0.20
C GLN A 238 3.57 -1.42 1.27
N HIS A 239 3.35 -0.30 1.96
CA HIS A 239 2.83 -0.29 3.32
C HIS A 239 1.41 -0.86 3.39
N GLY A 240 0.53 -0.46 2.46
CA GLY A 240 -0.83 -0.97 2.35
C GLY A 240 -0.87 -2.48 2.10
N GLN A 241 0.02 -3.00 1.25
CA GLN A 241 0.16 -4.44 1.00
C GLN A 241 0.60 -5.21 2.27
N ARG A 242 1.47 -4.61 3.09
CA ARG A 242 1.87 -5.21 4.37
C ARG A 242 0.75 -5.23 5.40
N VAL A 243 -0.05 -4.16 5.47
CA VAL A 243 -1.17 -4.03 6.42
C VAL A 243 -2.36 -4.89 6.02
N LEU A 244 -2.70 -4.93 4.73
CA LEU A 244 -3.90 -5.58 4.19
C LEU A 244 -3.56 -6.60 3.07
N PRO A 245 -2.78 -7.66 3.34
CA PRO A 245 -2.37 -8.61 2.31
C PRO A 245 -3.55 -9.38 1.70
N SER A 246 -4.61 -9.64 2.47
CA SER A 246 -5.85 -10.27 2.00
C SER A 246 -6.62 -9.42 0.98
N ARG A 247 -6.40 -8.10 0.97
CA ARG A 247 -7.05 -7.12 0.08
C ARG A 247 -6.08 -6.46 -0.91
N SER A 248 -5.03 -7.15 -1.26
CA SER A 248 -3.94 -6.69 -2.14
C SER A 248 -4.42 -6.00 -3.41
N ARG A 249 -5.41 -6.57 -4.12
CA ARG A 249 -5.99 -5.97 -5.33
C ARG A 249 -6.69 -4.63 -5.05
N MET A 250 -7.42 -4.53 -3.94
CA MET A 250 -8.09 -3.30 -3.55
C MET A 250 -7.08 -2.20 -3.24
N VAL A 251 -6.04 -2.51 -2.48
CA VAL A 251 -4.94 -1.57 -2.17
C VAL A 251 -4.29 -1.08 -3.46
N SER A 252 -3.95 -1.98 -4.40
CA SER A 252 -3.33 -1.61 -5.67
C SER A 252 -4.23 -0.69 -6.52
N LEU A 253 -5.52 -1.01 -6.62
CA LEU A 253 -6.47 -0.19 -7.39
C LEU A 253 -6.67 1.19 -6.75
N THR A 254 -6.82 1.25 -5.42
CA THR A 254 -7.01 2.52 -4.70
C THR A 254 -5.78 3.42 -4.83
N VAL A 255 -4.58 2.90 -4.57
CA VAL A 255 -3.34 3.68 -4.70
C VAL A 255 -3.12 4.11 -6.15
N GLY A 256 -3.34 3.20 -7.11
CA GLY A 256 -3.24 3.53 -8.55
C GLY A 256 -4.20 4.66 -8.97
N ALA A 257 -5.47 4.57 -8.55
CA ALA A 257 -6.47 5.61 -8.85
C ALA A 257 -6.10 6.96 -8.23
N LEU A 258 -5.66 6.97 -6.94
CA LEU A 258 -5.23 8.20 -6.27
C LEU A 258 -3.98 8.80 -6.91
N THR A 259 -3.01 7.98 -7.33
CA THR A 259 -1.82 8.43 -8.04
C THR A 259 -2.17 9.06 -9.38
N LEU A 260 -3.03 8.41 -10.17
CA LEU A 260 -3.51 8.96 -11.45
C LEU A 260 -4.26 10.27 -11.27
N ALA A 261 -5.14 10.35 -10.26
CA ALA A 261 -5.85 11.59 -9.93
C ALA A 261 -4.88 12.70 -9.52
N GLY A 262 -3.89 12.40 -8.66
CA GLY A 262 -2.87 13.35 -8.25
C GLY A 262 -2.02 13.87 -9.40
N VAL A 263 -1.58 12.99 -10.30
CA VAL A 263 -0.86 13.37 -11.52
C VAL A 263 -1.73 14.23 -12.43
N GLY A 264 -3.02 13.87 -12.59
CA GLY A 264 -3.97 14.66 -13.38
C GLY A 264 -4.17 16.06 -12.83
N VAL A 265 -4.39 16.19 -11.51
CA VAL A 265 -4.52 17.50 -10.86
C VAL A 265 -3.26 18.34 -11.02
N THR A 266 -2.06 17.74 -10.82
CA THR A 266 -0.78 18.45 -10.99
C THR A 266 -0.60 18.94 -12.43
N ALA A 267 -0.96 18.10 -13.41
CA ALA A 267 -0.88 18.47 -14.83
C ALA A 267 -1.83 19.63 -15.16
N VAL A 268 -3.08 19.62 -14.67
CA VAL A 268 -4.05 20.71 -14.85
C VAL A 268 -3.54 21.99 -14.21
N MET A 269 -3.07 21.93 -12.96
CA MET A 269 -2.52 23.10 -12.26
C MET A 269 -1.29 23.68 -12.97
N GLN A 270 -0.42 22.82 -13.48
CA GLN A 270 0.75 23.26 -14.25
C GLN A 270 0.32 23.92 -15.58
N HIS A 271 -0.66 23.32 -16.27
CA HIS A 271 -1.18 23.92 -17.50
C HIS A 271 -1.80 25.31 -17.25
N GLN A 272 -2.57 25.46 -16.20
CA GLN A 272 -3.16 26.77 -15.83
C GLN A 272 -2.13 27.84 -15.47
N ARG A 273 -1.00 27.44 -14.84
CA ARG A 273 0.06 28.38 -14.45
C ARG A 273 0.98 28.80 -15.61
N THR A 274 1.18 27.92 -16.58
CA THR A 274 2.23 28.12 -17.60
C THR A 274 1.71 28.09 -19.03
N GLU A 275 0.42 27.82 -19.22
CA GLU A 275 -0.20 27.54 -20.55
C GLU A 275 0.53 26.45 -21.35
N SER A 276 1.41 25.69 -20.68
CA SER A 276 2.23 24.67 -21.30
C SER A 276 2.47 23.50 -20.34
N LEU A 277 2.20 22.27 -20.78
CA LEU A 277 2.57 21.04 -20.06
C LEU A 277 4.07 20.72 -20.17
N LYS A 278 4.80 21.43 -21.03
CA LYS A 278 6.18 21.11 -21.41
C LYS A 278 7.21 22.11 -20.87
N GLN A 279 6.83 23.04 -20.01
CA GLN A 279 7.79 24.00 -19.51
C GLN A 279 8.76 23.28 -18.55
N ALA A 280 10.05 23.35 -18.89
CA ALA A 280 11.09 22.79 -18.04
C ALA A 280 11.07 23.48 -16.66
N PRO A 281 11.19 22.74 -15.56
CA PRO A 281 11.34 23.35 -14.25
C PRO A 281 12.61 24.20 -14.20
N TYR A 282 12.53 25.32 -13.47
CA TYR A 282 13.67 26.20 -13.28
C TYR A 282 14.84 25.46 -12.63
N MET A 283 16.03 25.57 -13.21
CA MET A 283 17.26 25.02 -12.62
C MET A 283 17.71 25.92 -11.47
N SER A 284 17.59 25.42 -10.23
CA SER A 284 18.11 26.11 -9.04
C SER A 284 19.61 25.88 -8.82
N THR A 285 20.18 24.83 -9.39
CA THR A 285 21.59 24.46 -9.26
C THR A 285 22.20 24.15 -10.61
N LEU A 286 23.43 24.61 -10.85
CA LEU A 286 24.16 24.29 -12.05
C LEU A 286 24.84 22.92 -11.93
N PRO A 287 24.81 22.09 -13.00
CA PRO A 287 25.57 20.84 -13.04
C PRO A 287 27.05 21.10 -12.92
N LEU A 288 27.78 20.12 -12.35
CA LEU A 288 29.24 20.20 -12.19
C LEU A 288 29.91 20.24 -13.57
N PRO A 289 30.71 21.30 -13.89
CA PRO A 289 31.36 21.43 -15.18
C PRO A 289 32.28 20.25 -15.53
N ALA A 290 32.90 19.62 -14.50
CA ALA A 290 33.80 18.48 -14.67
C ALA A 290 33.09 17.21 -15.17
N LEU A 291 31.76 17.09 -15.01
CA LEU A 291 30.94 15.96 -15.47
C LEU A 291 30.26 16.24 -16.80
N ARG A 292 30.57 17.36 -17.45
CA ARG A 292 29.97 17.74 -18.73
C ARG A 292 30.59 16.94 -19.87
N TRP A 293 29.77 16.19 -20.60
CA TRP A 293 30.20 15.42 -21.77
C TRP A 293 29.95 16.16 -23.10
N HIS A 294 29.16 17.23 -23.06
CA HIS A 294 28.93 18.09 -24.22
C HIS A 294 30.02 19.12 -24.41
N ALA A 295 30.29 19.45 -25.65
CA ALA A 295 31.11 20.62 -26.01
C ALA A 295 30.46 21.92 -25.50
N SER A 296 31.29 22.89 -25.11
CA SER A 296 30.79 24.23 -24.78
C SER A 296 30.23 24.92 -25.99
N VAL A 297 29.08 25.57 -25.86
CA VAL A 297 28.49 26.41 -26.89
C VAL A 297 29.21 27.76 -26.87
N PRO A 298 29.60 28.32 -28.04
CA PRO A 298 30.18 29.67 -28.12
C PRO A 298 29.24 30.73 -27.56
N ALA A 299 29.81 31.75 -26.94
CA ALA A 299 29.02 32.84 -26.33
C ALA A 299 28.09 33.55 -27.34
N GLU A 300 28.52 33.66 -28.58
CA GLU A 300 27.74 34.27 -29.67
C GLU A 300 26.46 33.49 -29.98
N GLN A 301 26.54 32.13 -29.94
CA GLN A 301 25.38 31.28 -30.14
C GLN A 301 24.40 31.41 -28.95
N LEU A 302 24.91 31.40 -27.71
CA LEU A 302 24.10 31.61 -26.52
C LEU A 302 23.37 32.97 -26.57
N MET A 303 24.06 34.03 -27.00
CA MET A 303 23.45 35.35 -27.13
C MET A 303 22.40 35.42 -28.24
N SER A 304 22.57 34.68 -29.33
CA SER A 304 21.57 34.61 -30.40
C SER A 304 20.33 33.84 -29.97
N GLU A 305 20.51 32.76 -29.21
CA GLU A 305 19.41 31.99 -28.63
C GLU A 305 18.67 32.81 -27.55
N ALA A 306 19.40 33.53 -26.70
CA ALA A 306 18.81 34.45 -25.72
C ALA A 306 18.01 35.57 -26.34
N SER A 307 18.47 36.14 -27.47
CA SER A 307 17.71 37.17 -28.19
C SER A 307 16.40 36.67 -28.78
N SER A 308 16.31 35.38 -29.15
CA SER A 308 15.05 34.77 -29.60
C SER A 308 14.00 34.67 -28.50
N LEU A 309 14.43 34.58 -27.23
CA LEU A 309 13.53 34.57 -26.06
C LEU A 309 12.88 35.91 -25.80
N GLU A 310 13.52 37.02 -26.22
CA GLU A 310 13.02 38.38 -26.05
C GLU A 310 11.67 38.59 -26.76
N GLU A 311 11.50 38.06 -27.97
CA GLU A 311 10.25 38.13 -28.71
C GLU A 311 9.13 37.37 -28.00
N GLY A 312 9.43 36.16 -27.48
CA GLY A 312 8.48 35.36 -26.71
C GLY A 312 8.08 36.05 -25.40
N LEU A 313 9.02 36.73 -24.75
CA LEU A 313 8.76 37.49 -23.52
C LEU A 313 7.88 38.70 -23.77
N LYS A 314 8.17 39.46 -24.82
CA LYS A 314 7.36 40.63 -25.25
C LYS A 314 5.92 40.21 -25.58
N ALA A 315 5.73 39.10 -26.27
CA ALA A 315 4.40 38.58 -26.58
C ALA A 315 3.61 38.20 -25.31
N ARG A 316 4.29 37.61 -24.32
CA ARG A 316 3.67 37.29 -23.02
C ARG A 316 3.31 38.53 -22.21
N VAL A 317 4.19 39.52 -22.16
CA VAL A 317 3.91 40.81 -21.48
C VAL A 317 2.72 41.50 -22.12
N ALA A 318 2.67 41.57 -23.45
CA ALA A 318 1.55 42.17 -24.18
C ALA A 318 0.22 41.43 -23.90
N LYS A 319 0.26 40.12 -23.82
CA LYS A 319 -0.93 39.32 -23.47
C LYS A 319 -1.38 39.58 -22.03
N ALA A 320 -0.45 39.57 -21.06
CA ALA A 320 -0.78 39.85 -19.66
C ALA A 320 -1.40 41.24 -19.48
N GLN A 321 -0.90 42.23 -20.17
CA GLN A 321 -1.47 43.58 -20.17
C GLN A 321 -2.88 43.62 -20.77
N SER A 322 -3.11 42.91 -21.88
CA SER A 322 -4.46 42.83 -22.48
C SER A 322 -5.48 42.11 -21.58
N ASP A 323 -5.04 41.11 -20.81
CA ASP A 323 -5.89 40.39 -19.86
C ASP A 323 -6.20 41.24 -18.61
N GLU A 324 -5.30 42.12 -18.17
CA GLU A 324 -5.53 43.10 -17.11
C GLU A 324 -6.53 44.19 -17.57
N ASP A 325 -6.34 44.75 -18.76
CA ASP A 325 -7.25 45.78 -19.33
C ASP A 325 -8.68 45.25 -19.54
N THR A 326 -8.83 43.97 -19.80
CA THR A 326 -10.16 43.34 -19.99
C THR A 326 -10.88 43.06 -18.64
N ASN A 327 -10.14 42.96 -17.53
CA ASN A 327 -10.70 42.74 -16.21
C ASN A 327 -11.02 44.06 -15.44
N ASP A 328 -10.50 45.17 -15.90
CA ASP A 328 -10.73 46.49 -15.28
C ASP A 328 -11.87 47.31 -15.95
N ASP A 329 -12.64 46.71 -16.88
CA ASP A 329 -13.88 47.33 -17.35
C ASP A 329 -14.97 47.11 -16.29
N PRO A 330 -15.35 48.09 -15.48
CA PRO A 330 -16.46 47.97 -14.54
C PRO A 330 -17.75 47.86 -15.36
N GLU A 331 -18.52 46.79 -15.10
CA GLU A 331 -19.91 46.70 -15.54
C GLU A 331 -20.62 47.96 -15.03
N GLU A 332 -20.75 48.98 -15.90
CA GLU A 332 -21.74 50.04 -15.75
C GLU A 332 -23.11 49.41 -16.06
N GLU A 333 -23.87 49.04 -14.98
CA GLU A 333 -25.31 49.29 -14.89
C GLU A 333 -25.80 49.08 -13.46
#